data_30d2cb071cfd71ce3c8f0f9b0e579af9
#
_entry.id   30d2cb071cfd71ce3c8f0f9b0e579af9
#
_cell.length_a   1.000
_cell.length_b   1.000
_cell.length_c   1.000
_cell.angle_alpha   90.00
_cell.angle_beta   90.00
_cell.angle_gamma   90.00
#
_symmetry.space_group_name_H-M   'P 1'
#
loop_
_entity.id
_entity.type
_entity.pdbx_description
1 polymer ?
#
loop_
_entity_poly.entity_id
_entity_poly.type
_entity_poly.pdbx_seq_one_letter_code
_entity_poly.pdbx_strand_id
1 'polypeptide(L)'
;MKTQILTVCLAALCGVAQAQNPIGYQLRYSKATAGMVLVTITLPEQVKAPAALVMPRTYPGGYAQVPYDSFVTGVAAFAPGGESLRVAKDADGPRWSLGKAGAIQRIEYRVDIGRMEAQILDAISTSKVRKGYVGLLGYSVFAYVDGLADRSIQLSVIAPEGWPVLTTLSPMAPPREATSLASAADYYALADSEVLMGPDLRVARLEGKIPLVMAIYAEGAVDLELEGRLARQALDRVQEYFGDTPFPQYTVQLELLRPLAGHDYNFSQEHVDSGTFSLSVEAATTASSSAQQQARTRFNYAHHMAHCWIPKRAYGIGYRPFTWEMTPVIDTIWFNEGFGRYAAIEAVTDAMPTAEGKAFRDGRLASLREIVDSAAPFLRRMSLPVLSREASFLYAEDFRTGMNVFARGALMAAEMDDRIRSQSEGKKSLRDALRWLLRWSAQNRKPFEVEDLPRYFATATGVDVSDILRRWIEPLDK
;
A
#
# COMPACT_ATOMS: atom_id res chain seq x y z
N MET A 1 -60.84 1.74 39.82
CA MET A 1 -59.52 2.28 39.59
C MET A 1 -59.07 1.78 38.22
N LYS A 2 -59.03 2.69 37.23
CA LYS A 2 -58.57 2.39 35.85
C LYS A 2 -57.13 2.87 35.71
N THR A 3 -56.18 1.96 35.54
CA THR A 3 -54.77 2.25 35.31
C THR A 3 -54.58 2.52 33.83
N GLN A 4 -54.23 3.75 33.45
CA GLN A 4 -53.85 4.11 32.10
C GLN A 4 -52.35 3.77 31.92
N ILE A 5 -52.04 2.93 30.94
CA ILE A 5 -50.70 2.64 30.48
C ILE A 5 -50.35 3.69 29.43
N LEU A 6 -49.36 4.51 29.74
CA LEU A 6 -48.82 5.53 28.83
C LEU A 6 -47.75 4.86 27.95
N THR A 7 -48.08 4.60 26.67
CA THR A 7 -47.17 4.09 25.69
C THR A 7 -46.34 5.26 25.13
N VAL A 8 -45.05 5.36 25.52
CA VAL A 8 -44.11 6.32 24.94
C VAL A 8 -43.54 5.73 23.65
N CYS A 9 -43.99 6.23 22.50
CA CYS A 9 -43.38 5.94 21.23
C CYS A 9 -42.06 6.72 21.10
N LEU A 10 -40.92 6.03 21.24
CA LEU A 10 -39.62 6.56 20.89
C LEU A 10 -39.52 6.54 19.35
N ALA A 11 -39.72 7.69 18.70
CA ALA A 11 -39.41 7.87 17.29
C ALA A 11 -37.88 7.92 17.15
N ALA A 12 -37.29 6.83 16.70
CA ALA A 12 -35.88 6.79 16.25
C ALA A 12 -35.83 7.63 14.98
N LEU A 13 -35.31 8.84 15.08
CA LEU A 13 -34.83 9.63 13.96
C LEU A 13 -33.62 8.94 13.36
N CYS A 14 -33.85 7.97 12.47
CA CYS A 14 -32.81 7.56 11.49
C CYS A 14 -32.59 8.75 10.56
N GLY A 15 -31.61 9.58 10.86
CA GLY A 15 -31.09 10.54 9.90
C GLY A 15 -30.60 9.77 8.69
N VAL A 16 -31.37 9.79 7.61
CA VAL A 16 -30.91 9.38 6.29
C VAL A 16 -29.81 10.36 5.93
N ALA A 17 -28.54 9.95 6.14
CA ALA A 17 -27.43 10.67 5.55
C ALA A 17 -27.70 10.68 4.04
N GLN A 18 -28.02 11.86 3.51
CA GLN A 18 -28.19 12.05 2.07
C GLN A 18 -26.88 11.58 1.42
N ALA A 19 -26.93 10.50 0.66
CA ALA A 19 -25.78 9.99 -0.06
C ALA A 19 -25.31 11.13 -0.99
N GLN A 20 -24.19 11.74 -0.63
CA GLN A 20 -23.61 12.80 -1.43
C GLN A 20 -23.20 12.21 -2.78
N ASN A 21 -23.54 12.88 -3.87
CA ASN A 21 -23.14 12.44 -5.21
C ASN A 21 -21.60 12.24 -5.29
N PRO A 22 -21.11 11.15 -5.86
CA PRO A 22 -19.68 10.87 -5.97
C PRO A 22 -18.96 11.90 -6.86
N ILE A 23 -17.67 12.09 -6.61
CA ILE A 23 -16.79 12.83 -7.53
C ILE A 23 -16.51 11.92 -8.72
N GLY A 24 -16.68 12.44 -9.95
CA GLY A 24 -16.34 11.72 -11.17
C GLY A 24 -14.87 11.89 -11.51
N TYR A 25 -14.15 10.76 -11.67
CA TYR A 25 -12.81 10.73 -12.27
C TYR A 25 -12.87 10.00 -13.61
N GLN A 26 -12.28 10.57 -14.63
CA GLN A 26 -12.06 9.90 -15.90
C GLN A 26 -10.58 9.88 -16.20
N LEU A 27 -10.03 8.68 -16.37
CA LEU A 27 -8.68 8.44 -16.83
C LEU A 27 -8.74 8.04 -18.30
N ARG A 28 -7.97 8.70 -19.15
CA ARG A 28 -7.88 8.37 -20.59
C ARG A 28 -6.42 8.16 -21.00
N TYR A 29 -6.16 7.04 -21.62
CA TYR A 29 -4.91 6.78 -22.33
C TYR A 29 -5.17 6.65 -23.84
N SER A 30 -4.27 7.21 -24.65
CA SER A 30 -4.29 7.09 -26.11
C SER A 30 -2.88 6.83 -26.62
N LYS A 31 -2.74 5.93 -27.60
CA LYS A 31 -1.46 5.65 -28.25
C LYS A 31 -0.86 6.89 -28.95
N ALA A 32 -1.70 7.85 -29.33
CA ALA A 32 -1.27 9.09 -29.96
C ALA A 32 -0.56 10.07 -28.99
N THR A 33 -0.79 9.90 -27.69
CA THR A 33 -0.18 10.75 -26.64
C THR A 33 0.96 10.01 -25.93
N ALA A 34 1.87 9.42 -26.68
CA ALA A 34 2.91 8.52 -26.20
C ALA A 34 3.47 8.92 -24.82
N GLY A 35 3.26 8.05 -23.82
CA GLY A 35 3.74 8.25 -22.47
C GLY A 35 2.87 9.14 -21.56
N MET A 36 1.77 9.74 -22.07
CA MET A 36 0.90 10.62 -21.24
C MET A 36 -0.47 10.02 -21.01
N VAL A 37 -1.04 10.30 -19.84
CA VAL A 37 -2.45 10.06 -19.52
C VAL A 37 -3.17 11.39 -19.29
N LEU A 38 -4.44 11.45 -19.66
CA LEU A 38 -5.33 12.58 -19.36
C LEU A 38 -6.26 12.19 -18.22
N VAL A 39 -6.36 13.05 -17.21
CA VAL A 39 -7.32 12.93 -16.11
C VAL A 39 -8.30 14.08 -16.16
N THR A 40 -9.60 13.75 -16.04
CA THR A 40 -10.68 14.71 -15.88
C THR A 40 -11.39 14.44 -14.56
N ILE A 41 -11.54 15.47 -13.72
CA ILE A 41 -12.32 15.43 -12.48
C ILE A 41 -13.60 16.21 -12.69
N THR A 42 -14.74 15.60 -12.41
CA THR A 42 -16.06 16.24 -12.46
C THR A 42 -16.64 16.31 -11.07
N LEU A 43 -16.98 17.51 -10.63
CA LEU A 43 -17.55 17.77 -9.31
C LEU A 43 -19.08 17.73 -9.39
N PRO A 44 -19.77 16.98 -8.53
CA PRO A 44 -21.23 16.87 -8.56
C PRO A 44 -21.95 18.13 -8.13
N GLU A 45 -21.26 18.96 -7.34
CA GLU A 45 -21.75 20.20 -6.81
C GLU A 45 -20.74 21.32 -7.13
N GLN A 46 -21.22 22.53 -7.22
CA GLN A 46 -20.37 23.68 -7.41
C GLN A 46 -19.49 23.90 -6.17
N VAL A 47 -18.19 23.65 -6.30
CA VAL A 47 -17.23 23.99 -5.27
C VAL A 47 -16.96 25.48 -5.34
N LYS A 48 -17.26 26.19 -4.25
CA LYS A 48 -16.97 27.63 -4.15
C LYS A 48 -15.48 27.84 -3.92
N ALA A 49 -14.91 28.81 -4.63
CA ALA A 49 -13.51 29.18 -4.40
C ALA A 49 -13.31 29.82 -3.00
N PRO A 50 -12.12 29.70 -2.38
CA PRO A 50 -10.91 29.14 -2.94
C PRO A 50 -10.92 27.60 -2.90
N ALA A 51 -10.45 26.98 -3.96
CA ALA A 51 -10.20 25.55 -4.03
C ALA A 51 -8.81 25.30 -4.62
N ALA A 52 -8.18 24.21 -4.24
CA ALA A 52 -6.90 23.79 -4.79
C ALA A 52 -7.00 22.35 -5.32
N LEU A 53 -6.36 22.11 -6.47
CA LEU A 53 -6.02 20.76 -6.91
C LEU A 53 -4.67 20.42 -6.29
N VAL A 54 -4.56 19.24 -5.71
CA VAL A 54 -3.35 18.77 -5.03
C VAL A 54 -2.89 17.46 -5.64
N MET A 55 -1.66 17.40 -6.14
CA MET A 55 -1.02 16.15 -6.54
C MET A 55 -0.22 15.60 -5.35
N PRO A 56 -0.33 14.31 -5.00
CA PRO A 56 0.47 13.76 -3.93
C PRO A 56 1.98 13.94 -4.16
N ARG A 57 2.73 14.01 -3.07
CA ARG A 57 4.19 13.86 -3.03
C ARG A 57 4.62 12.67 -2.18
N THR A 58 3.68 11.85 -1.76
CA THR A 58 3.89 10.65 -0.97
C THR A 58 2.81 9.63 -1.27
N TYR A 59 2.98 8.41 -0.83
CA TYR A 59 2.04 7.31 -1.07
C TYR A 59 1.97 6.37 0.15
N PRO A 60 0.83 5.70 0.37
CA PRO A 60 0.63 4.84 1.52
C PRO A 60 1.58 3.62 1.53
N GLY A 61 2.39 3.48 2.59
CA GLY A 61 3.42 2.46 2.71
C GLY A 61 4.80 2.90 2.17
N GLY A 62 4.88 4.04 1.47
CA GLY A 62 6.14 4.62 1.02
C GLY A 62 6.79 5.50 2.09
N TYR A 63 8.11 5.43 2.17
CA TYR A 63 8.94 6.25 3.07
C TYR A 63 9.83 7.17 2.22
N ALA A 64 9.20 7.96 1.38
CA ALA A 64 9.88 8.87 0.47
C ALA A 64 9.01 10.06 0.10
N GLN A 65 9.64 11.18 -0.20
CA GLN A 65 8.98 12.34 -0.80
C GLN A 65 9.25 12.35 -2.30
N VAL A 66 8.19 12.34 -3.10
CA VAL A 66 8.27 12.17 -4.54
C VAL A 66 7.58 13.32 -5.26
N PRO A 67 8.25 14.04 -6.16
CA PRO A 67 7.68 15.22 -6.82
C PRO A 67 6.75 14.82 -8.00
N TYR A 68 5.68 14.04 -7.75
CA TYR A 68 4.73 13.65 -8.80
C TYR A 68 4.09 14.83 -9.50
N ASP A 69 3.92 15.96 -8.79
CA ASP A 69 3.41 17.20 -9.35
C ASP A 69 4.28 17.82 -10.45
N SER A 70 5.59 17.48 -10.50
CA SER A 70 6.47 17.96 -11.57
C SER A 70 6.19 17.31 -12.93
N PHE A 71 5.47 16.19 -12.94
CA PHE A 71 5.07 15.47 -14.16
C PHE A 71 3.66 15.85 -14.63
N VAL A 72 2.96 16.72 -13.89
CA VAL A 72 1.63 17.22 -14.23
C VAL A 72 1.75 18.44 -15.13
N THR A 73 0.98 18.45 -16.23
CA THR A 73 0.96 19.55 -17.21
C THR A 73 -0.46 19.89 -17.63
N GLY A 74 -0.66 21.12 -18.11
CA GLY A 74 -1.91 21.57 -18.70
C GLY A 74 -3.10 21.53 -17.75
N VAL A 75 -2.89 21.90 -16.47
CA VAL A 75 -3.98 21.99 -15.50
C VAL A 75 -4.92 23.11 -15.91
N ALA A 76 -6.20 22.77 -16.10
CA ALA A 76 -7.27 23.69 -16.45
C ALA A 76 -8.50 23.41 -15.57
N ALA A 77 -9.22 24.46 -15.21
CA ALA A 77 -10.47 24.36 -14.48
C ALA A 77 -11.59 25.11 -15.22
N PHE A 78 -12.80 24.59 -15.12
CA PHE A 78 -13.95 25.10 -15.85
C PHE A 78 -15.16 25.26 -14.93
N ALA A 79 -15.88 26.35 -15.14
CA ALA A 79 -17.19 26.59 -14.53
C ALA A 79 -18.29 25.73 -15.21
N PRO A 80 -19.52 25.64 -14.64
CA PRO A 80 -20.63 24.87 -15.20
C PRO A 80 -21.00 25.24 -16.65
N GLY A 81 -20.82 26.48 -17.03
CA GLY A 81 -21.03 26.97 -18.41
C GLY A 81 -19.90 26.64 -19.37
N GLY A 82 -18.83 25.99 -18.93
CA GLY A 82 -17.64 25.69 -19.72
C GLY A 82 -16.62 26.83 -19.79
N GLU A 83 -16.84 27.93 -19.07
CA GLU A 83 -15.89 29.02 -18.96
C GLU A 83 -14.60 28.57 -18.26
N SER A 84 -13.44 28.93 -18.83
CA SER A 84 -12.14 28.64 -18.24
C SER A 84 -11.90 29.53 -17.01
N LEU A 85 -11.49 28.91 -15.92
CA LEU A 85 -11.11 29.59 -14.68
C LEU A 85 -9.59 29.80 -14.65
N ARG A 86 -9.17 30.84 -13.92
CA ARG A 86 -7.74 31.09 -13.72
C ARG A 86 -7.15 29.99 -12.81
N VAL A 87 -6.09 29.33 -13.28
CA VAL A 87 -5.30 28.35 -12.53
C VAL A 87 -3.89 28.90 -12.33
N ALA A 88 -3.35 28.73 -11.13
CA ALA A 88 -1.97 29.10 -10.81
C ALA A 88 -1.34 28.00 -9.93
N LYS A 89 -0.18 27.49 -10.33
CA LYS A 89 0.60 26.55 -9.52
C LYS A 89 1.35 27.32 -8.43
N ASP A 90 1.38 26.77 -7.21
CA ASP A 90 2.24 27.25 -6.15
C ASP A 90 3.71 27.02 -6.52
N ALA A 91 4.58 27.98 -6.20
CA ALA A 91 6.00 27.93 -6.61
C ALA A 91 6.71 26.71 -6.02
N ASP A 92 6.44 26.38 -4.76
CA ASP A 92 7.18 25.34 -4.00
C ASP A 92 6.32 24.15 -3.61
N GLY A 93 5.04 24.12 -4.00
CA GLY A 93 4.07 23.14 -3.56
C GLY A 93 3.47 22.30 -4.68
N PRO A 94 2.82 21.19 -4.32
CA PRO A 94 2.10 20.34 -5.26
C PRO A 94 0.67 20.83 -5.52
N ARG A 95 0.40 22.13 -5.29
CA ARG A 95 -0.93 22.74 -5.33
C ARG A 95 -1.13 23.61 -6.57
N TRP A 96 -2.33 23.60 -7.10
CA TRP A 96 -2.82 24.54 -8.09
C TRP A 96 -4.06 25.26 -7.54
N SER A 97 -3.97 26.57 -7.33
CA SER A 97 -5.13 27.38 -7.03
C SER A 97 -6.04 27.44 -8.25
N LEU A 98 -7.32 27.14 -8.08
CA LEU A 98 -8.32 27.03 -9.15
C LEU A 98 -9.17 28.29 -9.29
N GLY A 99 -8.70 29.44 -8.75
CA GLY A 99 -9.34 30.73 -8.85
C GLY A 99 -10.25 31.07 -7.66
N LYS A 100 -10.67 32.34 -7.59
CA LYS A 100 -11.50 32.87 -6.49
C LYS A 100 -12.99 33.07 -6.86
N ALA A 101 -13.32 33.04 -8.11
CA ALA A 101 -14.67 33.40 -8.57
C ALA A 101 -15.39 32.19 -9.16
N GLY A 102 -16.62 32.02 -8.74
CA GLY A 102 -17.52 31.02 -9.33
C GLY A 102 -17.40 29.64 -8.75
N ALA A 103 -18.08 28.76 -9.38
CA ALA A 103 -18.15 27.35 -9.05
C ALA A 103 -17.29 26.58 -10.03
N ILE A 104 -16.48 25.68 -9.52
CA ILE A 104 -15.71 24.74 -10.33
C ILE A 104 -16.59 23.54 -10.56
N GLN A 105 -16.72 23.10 -11.80
CA GLN A 105 -17.42 21.87 -12.16
C GLN A 105 -16.48 20.82 -12.72
N ARG A 106 -15.45 21.22 -13.46
CA ARG A 106 -14.55 20.29 -14.13
C ARG A 106 -13.11 20.77 -14.05
N ILE A 107 -12.21 19.81 -13.83
CA ILE A 107 -10.76 20.02 -13.82
C ILE A 107 -10.14 19.02 -14.78
N GLU A 108 -9.16 19.43 -15.58
CA GLU A 108 -8.43 18.59 -16.52
C GLU A 108 -6.92 18.77 -16.33
N TYR A 109 -6.16 17.69 -16.47
CA TYR A 109 -4.71 17.73 -16.49
C TYR A 109 -4.13 16.49 -17.16
N ARG A 110 -2.85 16.57 -17.52
CA ARG A 110 -2.10 15.44 -18.09
C ARG A 110 -0.96 15.08 -17.17
N VAL A 111 -0.62 13.78 -17.13
CA VAL A 111 0.55 13.26 -16.39
C VAL A 111 1.48 12.59 -17.39
N ASP A 112 2.74 13.00 -17.39
CA ASP A 112 3.80 12.46 -18.25
C ASP A 112 4.46 11.26 -17.57
N ILE A 113 3.91 10.08 -17.83
CA ILE A 113 4.37 8.81 -17.23
C ILE A 113 5.75 8.44 -17.73
N GLY A 114 6.04 8.65 -19.02
CA GLY A 114 7.34 8.30 -19.60
C GLY A 114 8.48 9.10 -18.97
N ARG A 115 8.29 10.40 -18.76
CA ARG A 115 9.26 11.26 -18.08
C ARG A 115 9.37 10.92 -16.60
N MET A 116 8.24 10.61 -15.95
CA MET A 116 8.21 10.19 -14.55
C MET A 116 9.08 8.96 -14.34
N GLU A 117 8.84 7.90 -15.09
CA GLU A 117 9.61 6.65 -14.98
C GLU A 117 11.11 6.91 -15.20
N ALA A 118 11.46 7.63 -16.25
CA ALA A 118 12.87 7.92 -16.58
C ALA A 118 13.62 8.74 -15.52
N GLN A 119 12.91 9.56 -14.73
CA GLN A 119 13.56 10.48 -13.76
C GLN A 119 13.57 9.96 -12.32
N ILE A 120 12.67 9.07 -11.93
CA ILE A 120 12.54 8.66 -10.53
C ILE A 120 12.63 7.15 -10.31
N LEU A 121 12.97 6.37 -11.34
CA LEU A 121 13.06 4.91 -11.29
C LEU A 121 14.02 4.40 -10.20
N ASP A 122 15.12 5.10 -9.96
CA ASP A 122 16.15 4.66 -8.98
C ASP A 122 15.67 4.68 -7.54
N ALA A 123 14.70 5.53 -7.24
CA ALA A 123 14.27 5.78 -5.87
C ALA A 123 13.04 4.98 -5.47
N ILE A 124 12.11 4.72 -6.41
CA ILE A 124 10.79 4.18 -6.10
C ILE A 124 10.12 3.51 -7.31
N SER A 125 9.06 2.73 -7.04
CA SER A 125 8.15 2.25 -8.09
C SER A 125 7.38 3.41 -8.72
N THR A 126 7.18 3.34 -10.03
CA THR A 126 6.48 4.35 -10.84
C THR A 126 5.39 3.72 -11.70
N SER A 127 4.47 4.54 -12.17
CA SER A 127 3.60 4.18 -13.30
C SER A 127 4.43 3.97 -14.57
N LYS A 128 3.99 3.11 -15.46
CA LYS A 128 4.73 2.70 -16.66
C LYS A 128 3.87 2.68 -17.90
N VAL A 129 4.47 3.06 -19.04
CA VAL A 129 3.84 2.96 -20.36
C VAL A 129 4.75 2.18 -21.30
N ARG A 130 4.20 1.15 -21.93
CA ARG A 130 4.85 0.34 -22.96
C ARG A 130 3.94 0.26 -24.20
N LYS A 131 4.45 -0.24 -25.31
CA LYS A 131 3.70 -0.34 -26.56
C LYS A 131 2.37 -1.11 -26.41
N GLY A 132 2.37 -2.17 -25.62
CA GLY A 132 1.22 -3.05 -25.40
C GLY A 132 0.75 -3.14 -23.94
N TYR A 133 1.26 -2.26 -23.07
CA TYR A 133 0.95 -2.27 -21.63
C TYR A 133 1.02 -0.88 -21.03
N VAL A 134 0.09 -0.60 -20.12
CA VAL A 134 0.13 0.56 -19.23
C VAL A 134 -0.21 0.08 -17.83
N GLY A 135 0.70 0.32 -16.87
CA GLY A 135 0.52 0.08 -15.45
C GLY A 135 0.57 1.41 -14.70
N LEU A 136 -0.53 1.79 -14.07
CA LEU A 136 -0.66 3.06 -13.36
C LEU A 136 -0.88 2.83 -11.87
N LEU A 137 -0.12 3.54 -11.06
CA LEU A 137 -0.26 3.63 -9.62
C LEU A 137 -1.09 4.87 -9.29
N GLY A 138 -2.21 4.70 -8.60
CA GLY A 138 -3.20 5.77 -8.40
C GLY A 138 -2.60 7.05 -7.82
N TYR A 139 -1.72 6.94 -6.82
CA TYR A 139 -1.07 8.10 -6.20
C TYR A 139 -0.15 8.89 -7.15
N SER A 140 0.31 8.28 -8.23
CA SER A 140 1.18 8.94 -9.20
C SER A 140 0.42 9.61 -10.36
N VAL A 141 -0.90 9.38 -10.46
CA VAL A 141 -1.72 9.91 -11.58
C VAL A 141 -2.96 10.67 -11.13
N PHE A 142 -3.54 10.37 -9.97
CA PHE A 142 -4.74 11.03 -9.50
C PHE A 142 -4.41 12.13 -8.49
N ALA A 143 -4.73 13.37 -8.84
CA ALA A 143 -4.78 14.50 -7.92
C ALA A 143 -6.15 14.56 -7.23
N TYR A 144 -6.27 15.25 -6.09
CA TYR A 144 -7.54 15.49 -5.42
C TYR A 144 -7.85 16.99 -5.26
N VAL A 145 -9.11 17.30 -5.01
CA VAL A 145 -9.53 18.65 -4.65
C VAL A 145 -9.50 18.79 -3.13
N ASP A 146 -8.74 19.75 -2.63
CA ASP A 146 -8.59 20.01 -1.19
C ASP A 146 -9.95 20.20 -0.50
N GLY A 147 -10.13 19.54 0.66
CA GLY A 147 -11.41 19.50 1.38
C GLY A 147 -12.43 18.50 0.84
N LEU A 148 -12.13 17.73 -0.23
CA LEU A 148 -13.03 16.73 -0.80
C LEU A 148 -12.45 15.31 -0.80
N ALA A 149 -11.34 15.08 -0.12
CA ALA A 149 -10.66 13.77 -0.12
C ALA A 149 -11.49 12.64 0.49
N ASP A 150 -12.42 12.95 1.40
CA ASP A 150 -13.29 11.94 2.05
C ASP A 150 -14.57 11.62 1.25
N ARG A 151 -14.74 12.23 0.06
CA ARG A 151 -15.91 11.96 -0.79
C ARG A 151 -15.72 10.66 -1.58
N SER A 152 -16.83 9.93 -1.75
CA SER A 152 -16.86 8.77 -2.64
C SER A 152 -16.56 9.17 -4.10
N ILE A 153 -15.95 8.26 -4.84
CA ILE A 153 -15.45 8.50 -6.18
C ILE A 153 -16.01 7.45 -7.15
N GLN A 154 -16.37 7.93 -8.36
CA GLN A 154 -16.67 7.09 -9.51
C GLN A 154 -15.55 7.25 -10.53
N LEU A 155 -14.81 6.17 -10.79
CA LEU A 155 -13.73 6.14 -11.79
C LEU A 155 -14.23 5.57 -13.11
N SER A 156 -13.97 6.27 -14.22
CA SER A 156 -14.10 5.78 -15.59
C SER A 156 -12.73 5.72 -16.25
N VAL A 157 -12.35 4.56 -16.77
CA VAL A 157 -11.08 4.35 -17.48
C VAL A 157 -11.37 4.15 -18.95
N ILE A 158 -10.77 4.96 -19.82
CA ILE A 158 -10.89 4.89 -21.28
C ILE A 158 -9.52 4.51 -21.86
N ALA A 159 -9.43 3.28 -22.35
CA ALA A 159 -8.26 2.71 -23.01
C ALA A 159 -8.41 2.73 -24.54
N PRO A 160 -7.33 2.48 -25.32
CA PRO A 160 -7.42 2.23 -26.75
C PRO A 160 -8.39 1.09 -27.07
N GLU A 161 -9.03 1.15 -28.23
CA GLU A 161 -9.95 0.11 -28.69
C GLU A 161 -9.30 -1.28 -28.65
N GLY A 162 -10.04 -2.26 -28.11
CA GLY A 162 -9.60 -3.65 -27.96
C GLY A 162 -8.60 -3.89 -26.82
N TRP A 163 -8.23 -2.86 -26.04
CA TRP A 163 -7.37 -3.06 -24.88
C TRP A 163 -8.18 -3.48 -23.65
N PRO A 164 -7.83 -4.60 -23.00
CA PRO A 164 -8.42 -4.95 -21.71
C PRO A 164 -8.00 -3.93 -20.65
N VAL A 165 -8.90 -3.69 -19.68
CA VAL A 165 -8.66 -2.82 -18.50
C VAL A 165 -8.94 -3.62 -17.23
N LEU A 166 -8.01 -3.59 -16.29
CA LEU A 166 -8.15 -4.11 -14.94
C LEU A 166 -7.90 -2.97 -13.95
N THR A 167 -8.71 -2.88 -12.91
CA THR A 167 -8.42 -2.03 -11.75
C THR A 167 -8.65 -2.79 -10.45
N THR A 168 -7.85 -2.51 -9.43
CA THR A 168 -7.99 -3.10 -8.10
C THR A 168 -9.20 -2.59 -7.35
N LEU A 169 -9.80 -1.46 -7.76
CA LEU A 169 -11.05 -0.92 -7.20
C LEU A 169 -12.30 -1.75 -7.53
N SER A 170 -12.25 -2.56 -8.58
CA SER A 170 -13.38 -3.40 -8.96
C SER A 170 -13.02 -4.86 -8.77
N PRO A 171 -13.51 -5.52 -7.71
CA PRO A 171 -13.36 -6.95 -7.61
C PRO A 171 -14.10 -7.58 -8.78
N MET A 172 -13.38 -8.34 -9.63
CA MET A 172 -13.94 -9.41 -10.44
C MET A 172 -14.54 -9.13 -11.81
N ALA A 173 -14.41 -7.97 -12.39
CA ALA A 173 -14.67 -7.93 -13.82
C ALA A 173 -13.47 -8.57 -14.54
N PRO A 174 -13.66 -9.61 -15.37
CA PRO A 174 -12.63 -9.96 -16.34
C PRO A 174 -12.32 -8.70 -17.14
N PRO A 175 -11.06 -8.54 -17.64
CA PRO A 175 -10.71 -7.37 -18.43
C PRO A 175 -11.75 -7.20 -19.53
N ARG A 176 -12.59 -6.19 -19.42
CA ARG A 176 -13.68 -5.92 -20.36
C ARG A 176 -13.38 -4.61 -21.02
N GLU A 177 -13.61 -4.59 -22.31
CA GLU A 177 -13.76 -3.45 -23.22
C GLU A 177 -12.96 -2.16 -22.91
N ALA A 178 -12.81 -1.32 -23.89
CA ALA A 178 -12.06 -0.06 -23.85
C ALA A 178 -12.56 0.97 -22.81
N THR A 179 -13.61 0.65 -22.06
CA THR A 179 -14.13 1.47 -20.96
C THR A 179 -14.46 0.60 -19.75
N SER A 180 -13.87 0.93 -18.61
CA SER A 180 -14.15 0.28 -17.33
C SER A 180 -14.66 1.29 -16.31
N LEU A 181 -15.63 0.86 -15.49
CA LEU A 181 -16.19 1.67 -14.39
C LEU A 181 -15.85 1.02 -13.06
N ALA A 182 -15.40 1.83 -12.10
CA ALA A 182 -15.06 1.42 -10.75
C ALA A 182 -15.46 2.48 -9.74
N SER A 183 -15.52 2.11 -8.46
CA SER A 183 -15.83 3.04 -7.36
C SER A 183 -14.78 2.94 -6.28
N ALA A 184 -14.42 4.09 -5.70
CA ALA A 184 -13.60 4.17 -4.50
C ALA A 184 -14.40 4.84 -3.37
N ALA A 185 -14.15 4.38 -2.13
CA ALA A 185 -14.85 4.93 -0.96
C ALA A 185 -14.45 6.38 -0.69
N ASP A 186 -13.19 6.70 -0.98
CA ASP A 186 -12.56 8.01 -0.76
C ASP A 186 -11.33 8.16 -1.66
N TYR A 187 -10.64 9.28 -1.51
CA TYR A 187 -9.39 9.52 -2.26
C TYR A 187 -8.26 8.56 -1.85
N TYR A 188 -8.23 8.14 -0.59
CA TYR A 188 -7.20 7.18 -0.15
C TYR A 188 -7.32 5.86 -0.94
N ALA A 189 -8.53 5.34 -1.09
CA ALA A 189 -8.78 4.14 -1.86
C ALA A 189 -8.44 4.33 -3.36
N LEU A 190 -8.74 5.50 -3.94
CA LEU A 190 -8.36 5.81 -5.33
C LEU A 190 -6.84 5.91 -5.50
N ALA A 191 -6.17 6.63 -4.60
CA ALA A 191 -4.72 6.82 -4.67
C ALA A 191 -3.93 5.52 -4.42
N ASP A 192 -4.44 4.64 -3.56
CA ASP A 192 -3.83 3.34 -3.24
C ASP A 192 -4.25 2.22 -4.22
N SER A 193 -4.85 2.56 -5.36
CA SER A 193 -5.30 1.61 -6.38
C SER A 193 -4.38 1.56 -7.59
N GLU A 194 -4.50 0.48 -8.36
CA GLU A 194 -3.83 0.32 -9.65
C GLU A 194 -4.84 0.32 -10.81
N VAL A 195 -4.40 0.83 -11.95
CA VAL A 195 -5.10 0.73 -13.23
C VAL A 195 -4.16 0.13 -14.28
N LEU A 196 -4.48 -1.05 -14.72
CA LEU A 196 -3.69 -1.82 -15.68
C LEU A 196 -4.46 -1.95 -17.00
N MET A 197 -3.79 -1.79 -18.13
CA MET A 197 -4.41 -1.97 -19.42
C MET A 197 -3.42 -2.39 -20.50
N GLY A 198 -3.90 -3.12 -21.47
CA GLY A 198 -3.13 -3.47 -22.67
C GLY A 198 -3.23 -4.92 -23.09
N PRO A 199 -2.98 -5.22 -24.39
CA PRO A 199 -3.05 -6.57 -24.91
C PRO A 199 -1.97 -7.52 -24.38
N ASP A 200 -0.86 -6.97 -23.88
CA ASP A 200 0.25 -7.77 -23.30
C ASP A 200 0.04 -8.06 -21.80
N LEU A 201 -1.03 -7.53 -21.18
CA LEU A 201 -1.42 -7.84 -19.81
C LEU A 201 -2.04 -9.25 -19.75
N ARG A 202 -1.44 -10.12 -18.96
CA ARG A 202 -1.92 -11.48 -18.69
C ARG A 202 -2.54 -11.53 -17.31
N VAL A 203 -3.78 -12.02 -17.22
CA VAL A 203 -4.54 -12.09 -15.97
C VAL A 203 -4.96 -13.53 -15.71
N ALA A 204 -4.64 -14.03 -14.52
CA ALA A 204 -5.11 -15.30 -14.02
C ALA A 204 -5.80 -15.12 -12.68
N ARG A 205 -6.84 -15.92 -12.42
CA ARG A 205 -7.54 -15.95 -11.17
C ARG A 205 -7.33 -17.29 -10.49
N LEU A 206 -6.93 -17.25 -9.24
CA LEU A 206 -6.70 -18.43 -8.42
C LEU A 206 -7.67 -18.41 -7.24
N GLU A 207 -8.43 -19.49 -7.09
CA GLU A 207 -9.39 -19.64 -6.00
C GLU A 207 -8.68 -19.88 -4.66
N GLY A 208 -9.36 -19.51 -3.57
CA GLY A 208 -8.89 -19.66 -2.20
C GLY A 208 -9.83 -18.96 -1.23
N LYS A 209 -9.52 -18.94 0.07
CA LYS A 209 -10.32 -18.19 1.05
C LYS A 209 -10.41 -16.72 0.71
N ILE A 210 -9.31 -16.15 0.26
CA ILE A 210 -9.24 -14.84 -0.39
C ILE A 210 -8.90 -15.13 -1.86
N PRO A 211 -9.80 -14.91 -2.83
CA PRO A 211 -9.47 -15.03 -4.24
C PRO A 211 -8.26 -14.18 -4.61
N LEU A 212 -7.34 -14.74 -5.41
CA LEU A 212 -6.14 -14.06 -5.87
C LEU A 212 -6.26 -13.76 -7.37
N VAL A 213 -6.01 -12.53 -7.76
CA VAL A 213 -5.82 -12.13 -9.15
C VAL A 213 -4.33 -11.89 -9.40
N MET A 214 -3.76 -12.61 -10.36
CA MET A 214 -2.42 -12.36 -10.87
C MET A 214 -2.54 -11.55 -12.15
N ALA A 215 -2.05 -10.32 -12.14
CA ALA A 215 -1.98 -9.43 -13.30
C ALA A 215 -0.51 -9.27 -13.67
N ILE A 216 -0.09 -9.84 -14.77
CA ILE A 216 1.33 -9.95 -15.14
C ILE A 216 1.60 -9.30 -16.48
N TYR A 217 2.59 -8.41 -16.48
CA TYR A 217 3.28 -7.93 -17.67
C TYR A 217 4.75 -8.37 -17.61
N ALA A 218 5.30 -8.88 -18.72
CA ALA A 218 6.69 -9.30 -18.75
C ALA A 218 7.34 -9.02 -20.12
N GLU A 219 8.51 -8.41 -20.08
CA GLU A 219 9.38 -8.16 -21.23
C GLU A 219 10.33 -9.34 -21.53
N GLY A 220 10.19 -10.43 -20.78
CA GLY A 220 10.92 -11.67 -20.91
C GLY A 220 10.03 -12.90 -20.70
N ALA A 221 10.66 -14.06 -20.60
CA ALA A 221 9.97 -15.31 -20.30
C ALA A 221 9.52 -15.30 -18.82
N VAL A 222 8.29 -15.76 -18.57
CA VAL A 222 7.73 -15.93 -17.21
C VAL A 222 6.87 -17.17 -17.16
N ASP A 223 7.00 -17.93 -16.09
CA ASP A 223 6.13 -19.05 -15.76
C ASP A 223 4.95 -18.55 -14.91
N LEU A 224 3.84 -18.22 -15.60
CA LEU A 224 2.62 -17.69 -14.97
C LEU A 224 2.03 -18.64 -13.92
N GLU A 225 2.09 -19.94 -14.16
CA GLU A 225 1.52 -20.92 -13.23
C GLU A 225 2.36 -21.02 -11.97
N LEU A 226 3.69 -20.99 -12.11
CA LEU A 226 4.60 -21.04 -10.97
C LEU A 226 4.48 -19.76 -10.13
N GLU A 227 4.51 -18.57 -10.75
CA GLU A 227 4.33 -17.30 -10.04
C GLU A 227 2.97 -17.25 -9.32
N GLY A 228 1.90 -17.68 -9.99
CA GLY A 228 0.57 -17.78 -9.41
C GLY A 228 0.51 -18.75 -8.22
N ARG A 229 1.14 -19.92 -8.32
CA ARG A 229 1.21 -20.88 -7.21
C ARG A 229 1.99 -20.32 -6.01
N LEU A 230 3.12 -19.65 -6.24
CA LEU A 230 3.93 -19.08 -5.17
C LEU A 230 3.18 -17.93 -4.46
N ALA A 231 2.54 -17.06 -5.20
CA ALA A 231 1.71 -15.99 -4.66
C ALA A 231 0.48 -16.55 -3.91
N ARG A 232 -0.18 -17.58 -4.45
CA ARG A 232 -1.32 -18.25 -3.78
C ARG A 232 -0.90 -18.86 -2.45
N GLN A 233 0.21 -19.59 -2.43
CA GLN A 233 0.75 -20.18 -1.20
C GLN A 233 1.09 -19.10 -0.18
N ALA A 234 1.69 -17.99 -0.61
CA ALA A 234 2.00 -16.85 0.26
C ALA A 234 0.74 -16.27 0.91
N LEU A 235 -0.29 -15.98 0.09
CA LEU A 235 -1.54 -15.40 0.57
C LEU A 235 -2.27 -16.32 1.55
N ASP A 236 -2.36 -17.61 1.27
CA ASP A 236 -3.00 -18.59 2.15
C ASP A 236 -2.32 -18.62 3.51
N ARG A 237 -0.98 -18.65 3.54
CA ARG A 237 -0.22 -18.71 4.79
C ARG A 237 -0.26 -17.43 5.60
N VAL A 238 -0.21 -16.28 4.93
CA VAL A 238 -0.38 -14.99 5.60
C VAL A 238 -1.79 -14.84 6.16
N GLN A 239 -2.82 -15.25 5.40
CA GLN A 239 -4.20 -15.27 5.86
C GLN A 239 -4.37 -16.22 7.05
N GLU A 240 -3.77 -17.41 7.03
CA GLU A 240 -3.76 -18.33 8.17
C GLU A 240 -3.02 -17.74 9.37
N TYR A 241 -1.93 -17.02 9.16
CA TYR A 241 -1.18 -16.37 10.24
C TYR A 241 -2.02 -15.30 10.95
N PHE A 242 -2.69 -14.42 10.23
CA PHE A 242 -3.51 -13.36 10.83
C PHE A 242 -4.92 -13.82 11.21
N GLY A 243 -5.46 -14.84 10.58
CA GLY A 243 -6.68 -15.55 10.99
C GLY A 243 -7.99 -14.92 10.55
N ASP A 244 -7.97 -13.93 9.66
CA ASP A 244 -9.18 -13.29 9.11
C ASP A 244 -9.10 -13.10 7.59
N THR A 245 -10.18 -12.59 6.99
CA THR A 245 -10.29 -12.29 5.55
C THR A 245 -10.80 -10.87 5.38
N PRO A 246 -9.94 -9.84 5.57
CA PRO A 246 -10.38 -8.45 5.69
C PRO A 246 -10.76 -7.80 4.36
N PHE A 247 -10.54 -8.46 3.23
CA PHE A 247 -10.86 -7.99 1.89
C PHE A 247 -11.39 -9.12 1.01
N PRO A 248 -12.27 -8.82 0.03
CA PRO A 248 -12.95 -9.83 -0.78
C PRO A 248 -12.04 -10.50 -1.81
N GLN A 249 -10.91 -9.89 -2.15
CA GLN A 249 -9.97 -10.34 -3.16
C GLN A 249 -8.60 -9.70 -2.90
N TYR A 250 -7.53 -10.33 -3.35
CA TYR A 250 -6.18 -9.76 -3.41
C TYR A 250 -5.68 -9.73 -4.86
N THR A 251 -5.04 -8.65 -5.26
CA THR A 251 -4.43 -8.54 -6.60
C THR A 251 -2.91 -8.44 -6.48
N VAL A 252 -2.20 -9.24 -7.26
CA VAL A 252 -0.76 -9.07 -7.50
C VAL A 252 -0.57 -8.49 -8.89
N GLN A 253 -0.01 -7.28 -8.96
CA GLN A 253 0.55 -6.73 -10.17
C GLN A 253 2.03 -7.12 -10.23
N LEU A 254 2.40 -7.98 -11.15
CA LEU A 254 3.79 -8.38 -11.39
C LEU A 254 4.24 -7.82 -12.74
N GLU A 255 5.27 -7.01 -12.69
CA GLU A 255 5.95 -6.45 -13.86
C GLU A 255 7.38 -6.96 -13.90
N LEU A 256 7.75 -7.68 -14.95
CA LEU A 256 9.10 -8.17 -15.20
C LEU A 256 9.70 -7.38 -16.35
N LEU A 257 10.57 -6.45 -16.03
CA LEU A 257 10.99 -5.35 -16.89
C LEU A 257 12.47 -5.44 -17.22
N ARG A 258 12.84 -5.01 -18.41
CA ARG A 258 14.26 -4.82 -18.79
C ARG A 258 14.76 -3.50 -18.21
N PRO A 259 16.05 -3.42 -17.87
CA PRO A 259 16.64 -2.20 -17.35
C PRO A 259 16.33 -0.99 -18.23
N LEU A 260 16.03 0.15 -17.63
CA LEU A 260 15.82 1.43 -18.29
C LEU A 260 16.99 2.36 -17.97
N ALA A 261 17.66 2.88 -19.00
CA ALA A 261 18.82 3.78 -18.86
C ALA A 261 19.94 3.23 -17.94
N GLY A 262 20.08 1.91 -17.84
CA GLY A 262 21.07 1.24 -16.99
C GLY A 262 20.63 0.97 -15.55
N HIS A 263 19.38 1.29 -15.20
CA HIS A 263 18.81 1.08 -13.88
C HIS A 263 17.89 -0.13 -13.87
N ASP A 264 18.09 -1.02 -12.91
CA ASP A 264 17.29 -2.24 -12.73
C ASP A 264 16.02 -1.96 -11.92
N TYR A 265 14.99 -2.75 -12.19
CA TYR A 265 13.77 -2.74 -11.39
C TYR A 265 13.90 -3.69 -10.20
N ASN A 266 13.68 -3.18 -9.01
CA ASN A 266 13.70 -3.98 -7.77
C ASN A 266 12.79 -3.33 -6.72
N PHE A 267 11.53 -3.07 -7.09
CA PHE A 267 10.56 -2.43 -6.22
C PHE A 267 9.36 -3.35 -5.98
N SER A 268 8.91 -3.35 -4.76
CA SER A 268 7.64 -3.96 -4.37
C SER A 268 6.94 -3.02 -3.41
N GLN A 269 5.64 -2.86 -3.60
CA GLN A 269 4.81 -1.95 -2.81
C GLN A 269 3.51 -2.64 -2.44
N GLU A 270 3.14 -2.52 -1.17
CA GLU A 270 1.85 -2.98 -0.69
C GLU A 270 0.76 -1.92 -0.83
N HIS A 271 -0.46 -2.37 -1.06
CA HIS A 271 -1.68 -1.58 -1.05
C HIS A 271 -2.70 -2.18 -0.07
N VAL A 272 -3.92 -1.64 0.03
CA VAL A 272 -4.92 -2.13 1.00
C VAL A 272 -5.30 -3.59 0.77
N ASP A 273 -5.42 -4.00 -0.50
CA ASP A 273 -5.83 -5.34 -0.94
C ASP A 273 -5.12 -5.78 -2.23
N SER A 274 -3.95 -5.21 -2.48
CA SER A 274 -3.11 -5.55 -3.63
C SER A 274 -1.63 -5.33 -3.31
N GLY A 275 -0.76 -5.77 -4.22
CA GLY A 275 0.67 -5.52 -4.17
C GLY A 275 1.25 -5.41 -5.56
N THR A 276 2.07 -4.37 -5.76
CA THR A 276 2.83 -4.14 -7.00
C THR A 276 4.25 -4.66 -6.85
N PHE A 277 4.71 -5.43 -7.82
CA PHE A 277 6.05 -6.00 -7.90
C PHE A 277 6.65 -5.64 -9.25
N SER A 278 7.50 -4.63 -9.28
CA SER A 278 8.23 -4.19 -10.48
C SER A 278 9.67 -4.66 -10.36
N LEU A 279 10.00 -5.74 -11.05
CA LEU A 279 11.27 -6.46 -10.91
C LEU A 279 11.96 -6.57 -12.28
N SER A 280 13.29 -6.70 -12.27
CA SER A 280 14.04 -7.03 -13.47
C SER A 280 13.64 -8.39 -14.03
N VAL A 281 13.71 -8.58 -15.34
CA VAL A 281 13.35 -9.84 -16.00
C VAL A 281 14.14 -11.05 -15.47
N GLU A 282 15.34 -10.82 -14.96
CA GLU A 282 16.21 -11.84 -14.37
C GLU A 282 15.70 -12.33 -13.00
N ALA A 283 14.83 -11.56 -12.35
CA ALA A 283 14.20 -11.94 -11.09
C ALA A 283 13.04 -12.92 -11.27
N ALA A 284 12.61 -13.17 -12.51
CA ALA A 284 11.53 -14.12 -12.82
C ALA A 284 11.80 -15.51 -12.25
N THR A 285 10.81 -16.07 -11.57
CA THR A 285 10.88 -17.45 -11.12
C THR A 285 10.45 -18.37 -12.24
N THR A 286 11.26 -19.39 -12.53
CA THR A 286 11.04 -20.36 -13.60
C THR A 286 11.08 -21.79 -13.05
N ALA A 287 10.69 -22.75 -13.84
CA ALA A 287 10.74 -24.17 -13.46
C ALA A 287 12.17 -24.64 -13.09
N SER A 288 13.22 -23.98 -13.61
CA SER A 288 14.62 -24.25 -13.28
C SER A 288 15.12 -23.52 -12.03
N SER A 289 14.32 -22.64 -11.44
CA SER A 289 14.68 -21.93 -10.23
C SER A 289 14.81 -22.87 -9.04
N SER A 290 15.88 -22.69 -8.26
CA SER A 290 16.12 -23.51 -7.07
C SER A 290 15.00 -23.36 -6.03
N ALA A 291 14.85 -24.35 -5.15
CA ALA A 291 13.92 -24.28 -4.02
C ALA A 291 14.16 -23.03 -3.16
N GLN A 292 15.42 -22.62 -2.99
CA GLN A 292 15.78 -21.40 -2.26
C GLN A 292 15.29 -20.14 -2.98
N GLN A 293 15.40 -20.05 -4.30
CA GLN A 293 14.87 -18.93 -5.07
C GLN A 293 13.35 -18.86 -4.99
N GLN A 294 12.65 -20.01 -5.16
CA GLN A 294 11.20 -20.08 -5.00
C GLN A 294 10.76 -19.68 -3.59
N ALA A 295 11.51 -20.05 -2.54
CA ALA A 295 11.24 -19.61 -1.17
C ALA A 295 11.43 -18.10 -0.98
N ARG A 296 12.43 -17.50 -1.65
CA ARG A 296 12.62 -16.04 -1.65
C ARG A 296 11.47 -15.31 -2.33
N THR A 297 11.01 -15.78 -3.50
CA THR A 297 9.86 -15.20 -4.20
C THR A 297 8.60 -15.31 -3.36
N ARG A 298 8.34 -16.49 -2.76
CA ARG A 298 7.21 -16.70 -1.84
C ARG A 298 7.29 -15.75 -0.64
N PHE A 299 8.47 -15.57 -0.07
CA PHE A 299 8.68 -14.63 1.03
C PHE A 299 8.43 -13.17 0.61
N ASN A 300 8.86 -12.76 -0.58
CA ASN A 300 8.60 -11.41 -1.08
C ASN A 300 7.09 -11.14 -1.20
N TYR A 301 6.33 -12.08 -1.79
CA TYR A 301 4.88 -11.99 -1.81
C TYR A 301 4.28 -11.95 -0.39
N ALA A 302 4.69 -12.85 0.49
CA ALA A 302 4.17 -12.93 1.86
C ALA A 302 4.44 -11.65 2.67
N HIS A 303 5.60 -11.02 2.50
CA HIS A 303 5.95 -9.79 3.19
C HIS A 303 5.01 -8.64 2.82
N HIS A 304 4.81 -8.38 1.52
CA HIS A 304 3.91 -7.32 1.08
C HIS A 304 2.43 -7.66 1.33
N MET A 305 2.05 -8.93 1.28
CA MET A 305 0.71 -9.37 1.71
C MET A 305 0.46 -9.15 3.20
N ALA A 306 1.47 -9.36 4.07
CA ALA A 306 1.35 -9.11 5.50
C ALA A 306 1.06 -7.65 5.83
N HIS A 307 1.52 -6.72 4.99
CA HIS A 307 1.24 -5.29 5.15
C HIS A 307 -0.24 -4.93 4.99
N CYS A 308 -1.04 -5.75 4.34
CA CYS A 308 -2.49 -5.55 4.30
C CYS A 308 -3.14 -5.67 5.68
N TRP A 309 -2.48 -6.33 6.63
CA TRP A 309 -2.86 -6.38 8.04
C TRP A 309 -2.09 -5.36 8.88
N ILE A 310 -0.77 -5.31 8.72
CA ILE A 310 0.15 -4.41 9.43
C ILE A 310 1.01 -3.67 8.38
N PRO A 311 0.91 -2.35 8.23
CA PRO A 311 0.19 -1.37 9.04
C PRO A 311 -1.21 -0.98 8.52
N LYS A 312 -1.66 -1.49 7.38
CA LYS A 312 -2.90 -0.98 6.73
C LYS A 312 -4.14 -1.07 7.65
N ARG A 313 -4.20 -2.02 8.61
CA ARG A 313 -5.32 -2.24 9.54
C ARG A 313 -4.96 -2.11 11.02
N ALA A 314 -3.72 -2.41 11.41
CA ALA A 314 -3.23 -2.16 12.76
C ALA A 314 -1.94 -1.32 12.68
N TYR A 315 -1.98 -0.09 13.14
CA TYR A 315 -0.93 0.91 12.94
C TYR A 315 -0.73 1.77 14.19
N GLY A 316 0.48 2.25 14.37
CA GLY A 316 0.83 3.21 15.40
C GLY A 316 0.56 4.65 14.98
N ILE A 317 0.81 5.58 15.90
CA ILE A 317 0.66 7.02 15.68
C ILE A 317 1.53 7.47 14.49
N GLY A 318 1.02 8.45 13.74
CA GLY A 318 1.68 9.02 12.57
C GLY A 318 1.33 8.35 11.24
N TYR A 319 0.82 7.11 11.25
CA TYR A 319 0.44 6.43 10.02
C TYR A 319 -0.88 6.95 9.41
N ARG A 320 -1.86 7.33 10.26
CA ARG A 320 -3.15 7.93 9.86
C ARG A 320 -3.54 9.07 10.82
N PRO A 321 -4.22 10.14 10.33
CA PRO A 321 -4.63 10.37 8.94
C PRO A 321 -3.43 10.52 8.02
N PHE A 322 -3.56 10.06 6.77
CA PHE A 322 -2.47 10.10 5.81
C PHE A 322 -2.27 11.52 5.26
N THR A 323 -1.02 11.97 5.16
CA THR A 323 -0.65 13.26 4.58
C THR A 323 -0.18 13.08 3.15
N TRP A 324 -0.73 13.84 2.20
CA TRP A 324 -0.49 13.65 0.78
C TRP A 324 0.63 14.55 0.21
N GLU A 325 0.88 15.67 0.84
CA GLU A 325 1.82 16.69 0.35
C GLU A 325 3.23 16.53 0.93
N MET A 326 3.31 15.88 2.07
CA MET A 326 4.55 15.55 2.77
C MET A 326 4.49 14.13 3.28
N THR A 327 5.63 13.47 3.31
CA THR A 327 5.75 12.16 3.91
C THR A 327 5.30 12.19 5.37
N PRO A 328 4.40 11.29 5.81
CA PRO A 328 3.98 11.23 7.19
C PRO A 328 5.18 10.86 8.08
N VAL A 329 5.29 11.53 9.22
CA VAL A 329 6.33 11.22 10.22
C VAL A 329 5.86 10.04 11.07
N ILE A 330 6.46 8.89 10.88
CA ILE A 330 6.04 7.64 11.51
C ILE A 330 7.15 7.18 12.46
N ASP A 331 6.84 7.06 13.76
CA ASP A 331 7.78 6.55 14.77
C ASP A 331 7.65 5.04 15.03
N THR A 332 6.78 4.38 14.30
CA THR A 332 6.51 2.93 14.37
C THR A 332 6.85 2.16 13.10
N ILE A 333 7.76 2.64 12.24
CA ILE A 333 8.19 1.89 11.05
C ILE A 333 8.79 0.53 11.45
N TRP A 334 9.48 0.47 12.58
CA TRP A 334 9.99 -0.78 13.13
C TRP A 334 8.89 -1.83 13.38
N PHE A 335 7.68 -1.39 13.73
CA PHE A 335 6.53 -2.27 13.86
C PHE A 335 5.94 -2.60 12.48
N ASN A 336 5.68 -1.59 11.67
CA ASN A 336 5.10 -1.76 10.34
C ASN A 336 5.87 -2.79 9.52
N GLU A 337 7.17 -2.57 9.38
CA GLU A 337 8.06 -3.37 8.55
C GLU A 337 8.60 -4.59 9.30
N GLY A 338 9.04 -4.39 10.55
CA GLY A 338 9.68 -5.45 11.31
C GLY A 338 8.73 -6.57 11.68
N PHE A 339 7.57 -6.25 12.25
CA PHE A 339 6.58 -7.26 12.61
C PHE A 339 5.90 -7.86 11.38
N GLY A 340 5.65 -7.07 10.32
CA GLY A 340 5.18 -7.56 9.03
C GLY A 340 6.16 -8.56 8.40
N ARG A 341 7.46 -8.25 8.42
CA ARG A 341 8.53 -9.14 7.94
C ARG A 341 8.64 -10.41 8.76
N TYR A 342 8.57 -10.31 10.08
CA TYR A 342 8.58 -11.49 10.95
C TYR A 342 7.35 -12.38 10.71
N ALA A 343 6.17 -11.79 10.59
CA ALA A 343 4.95 -12.53 10.27
C ALA A 343 5.08 -13.30 8.93
N ALA A 344 5.69 -12.69 7.92
CA ALA A 344 5.96 -13.33 6.64
C ALA A 344 7.00 -14.47 6.75
N ILE A 345 8.05 -14.31 7.57
CA ILE A 345 9.02 -15.38 7.84
C ILE A 345 8.29 -16.58 8.43
N GLU A 346 7.49 -16.40 9.48
CA GLU A 346 6.75 -17.47 10.15
C GLU A 346 5.73 -18.13 9.19
N ALA A 347 4.97 -17.32 8.42
CA ALA A 347 3.98 -17.81 7.47
C ALA A 347 4.61 -18.69 6.38
N VAL A 348 5.78 -18.31 5.86
CA VAL A 348 6.51 -19.11 4.87
C VAL A 348 7.14 -20.35 5.50
N THR A 349 7.68 -20.22 6.71
CA THR A 349 8.26 -21.33 7.48
C THR A 349 7.23 -22.44 7.73
N ASP A 350 6.01 -22.07 8.16
CA ASP A 350 4.92 -23.01 8.43
C ASP A 350 4.48 -23.81 7.18
N ALA A 351 4.86 -23.36 5.98
CA ALA A 351 4.55 -24.03 4.72
C ALA A 351 5.63 -25.04 4.29
N MET A 352 6.73 -25.13 5.01
CA MET A 352 7.88 -25.96 4.66
C MET A 352 7.96 -27.24 5.55
N PRO A 353 8.62 -28.29 5.09
CA PRO A 353 9.04 -29.37 5.98
C PRO A 353 9.85 -28.82 7.18
N THR A 354 9.67 -29.38 8.37
CA THR A 354 10.19 -28.81 9.62
C THR A 354 11.68 -28.45 9.59
N ALA A 355 12.53 -29.29 9.02
CA ALA A 355 13.97 -29.03 8.93
C ALA A 355 14.29 -27.87 7.95
N GLU A 356 13.62 -27.84 6.80
CA GLU A 356 13.80 -26.77 5.80
C GLU A 356 13.25 -25.45 6.31
N GLY A 357 12.08 -25.46 6.95
CA GLY A 357 11.46 -24.29 7.54
C GLY A 357 12.34 -23.69 8.63
N LYS A 358 12.89 -24.53 9.52
CA LYS A 358 13.84 -24.09 10.54
C LYS A 358 15.08 -23.44 9.90
N ALA A 359 15.68 -24.08 8.89
CA ALA A 359 16.85 -23.53 8.20
C ALA A 359 16.53 -22.21 7.51
N PHE A 360 15.36 -22.07 6.89
CA PHE A 360 14.90 -20.84 6.28
C PHE A 360 14.75 -19.72 7.33
N ARG A 361 14.01 -19.97 8.43
CA ARG A 361 13.83 -19.03 9.53
C ARG A 361 15.16 -18.57 10.11
N ASP A 362 16.01 -19.54 10.50
CA ASP A 362 17.31 -19.24 11.11
C ASP A 362 18.19 -18.41 10.17
N GLY A 363 18.23 -18.75 8.88
CA GLY A 363 18.98 -18.00 7.87
C GLY A 363 18.45 -16.56 7.69
N ARG A 364 17.12 -16.36 7.69
CA ARG A 364 16.52 -15.01 7.61
C ARG A 364 16.86 -14.18 8.85
N LEU A 365 16.74 -14.76 10.05
CA LEU A 365 17.07 -14.06 11.30
C LEU A 365 18.57 -13.76 11.41
N ALA A 366 19.45 -14.67 10.94
CA ALA A 366 20.88 -14.41 10.88
C ALA A 366 21.22 -13.22 9.98
N SER A 367 20.62 -13.16 8.77
CA SER A 367 20.81 -12.00 7.87
C SER A 367 20.34 -10.68 8.51
N LEU A 368 19.25 -10.69 9.27
CA LEU A 368 18.79 -9.50 9.99
C LEU A 368 19.75 -9.08 11.12
N ARG A 369 20.33 -10.05 11.84
CA ARG A 369 21.37 -9.78 12.84
C ARG A 369 22.60 -9.16 12.21
N GLU A 370 23.06 -9.68 11.07
CA GLU A 370 24.20 -9.12 10.35
C GLU A 370 23.96 -7.64 9.98
N ILE A 371 22.76 -7.27 9.53
CA ILE A 371 22.40 -5.87 9.24
C ILE A 371 22.54 -4.99 10.50
N VAL A 372 22.08 -5.48 11.65
CA VAL A 372 22.13 -4.75 12.92
C VAL A 372 23.56 -4.66 13.45
N ASP A 373 24.31 -5.76 13.42
CA ASP A 373 25.67 -5.85 13.97
C ASP A 373 26.68 -5.06 13.13
N SER A 374 26.51 -5.05 11.81
CA SER A 374 27.35 -4.29 10.86
C SER A 374 26.91 -2.83 10.67
N ALA A 375 25.84 -2.39 11.36
CA ALA A 375 25.32 -1.04 11.20
C ALA A 375 26.32 0.02 11.63
N ALA A 376 26.34 1.13 10.86
CA ALA A 376 27.19 2.28 11.18
C ALA A 376 26.89 2.81 12.60
N PRO A 377 27.91 3.33 13.34
CA PRO A 377 27.75 3.75 14.75
C PRO A 377 26.62 4.77 14.96
N PHE A 378 26.38 5.66 14.00
CA PHE A 378 25.31 6.66 14.14
C PHE A 378 23.93 6.01 14.16
N LEU A 379 23.67 4.94 13.37
CA LEU A 379 22.41 4.18 13.37
C LEU A 379 22.23 3.42 14.70
N ARG A 380 23.31 2.87 15.26
CA ARG A 380 23.26 2.13 16.51
C ARG A 380 22.97 3.02 17.73
N ARG A 381 23.35 4.31 17.66
CA ARG A 381 23.07 5.33 18.69
C ARG A 381 21.68 5.94 18.63
N MET A 382 20.90 5.64 17.60
CA MET A 382 19.52 6.10 17.49
C MET A 382 18.57 5.13 18.20
N SER A 383 17.61 5.67 18.95
CA SER A 383 16.44 4.90 19.41
C SER A 383 15.56 4.50 18.22
N LEU A 384 14.80 3.42 18.35
CA LEU A 384 13.94 2.96 17.24
C LEU A 384 12.90 4.00 16.79
N PRO A 385 12.23 4.76 17.69
CA PRO A 385 11.33 5.82 17.25
C PRO A 385 12.05 6.93 16.47
N VAL A 386 13.25 7.35 16.89
CA VAL A 386 14.05 8.35 16.15
C VAL A 386 14.45 7.81 14.79
N LEU A 387 14.99 6.59 14.75
CA LEU A 387 15.38 5.94 13.50
C LEU A 387 14.19 5.76 12.54
N SER A 388 12.98 5.48 13.06
CA SER A 388 11.76 5.41 12.27
C SER A 388 11.39 6.75 11.65
N ARG A 389 11.48 7.84 12.43
CA ARG A 389 11.22 9.21 11.92
C ARG A 389 12.20 9.58 10.82
N GLU A 390 13.48 9.30 11.01
CA GLU A 390 14.50 9.51 9.97
C GLU A 390 14.21 8.66 8.73
N ALA A 391 13.89 7.38 8.91
CA ALA A 391 13.55 6.48 7.81
C ALA A 391 12.30 6.94 7.03
N SER A 392 11.36 7.66 7.65
CA SER A 392 10.20 8.24 6.97
C SER A 392 10.60 9.14 5.78
N PHE A 393 11.76 9.78 5.85
CA PHE A 393 12.25 10.70 4.82
C PHE A 393 13.45 10.16 4.06
N LEU A 394 14.33 9.39 4.72
CA LEU A 394 15.65 9.02 4.18
C LEU A 394 15.69 7.60 3.63
N TYR A 395 14.62 6.82 3.74
CA TYR A 395 14.65 5.42 3.28
C TYR A 395 15.06 5.27 1.82
N ALA A 396 14.53 6.10 0.93
CA ALA A 396 14.86 6.05 -0.49
C ALA A 396 16.25 6.63 -0.81
N GLU A 397 16.77 7.54 0.02
CA GLU A 397 18.07 8.19 -0.18
C GLU A 397 19.22 7.43 0.50
N ASP A 398 18.96 6.84 1.67
CA ASP A 398 19.91 5.99 2.39
C ASP A 398 19.22 4.71 2.91
N PHE A 399 19.27 3.69 2.11
CA PHE A 399 18.64 2.39 2.39
C PHE A 399 19.09 1.74 3.70
N ARG A 400 20.30 2.09 4.21
CA ARG A 400 20.81 1.57 5.49
C ARG A 400 19.91 1.95 6.66
N THR A 401 19.33 3.17 6.61
CA THR A 401 18.40 3.65 7.66
C THR A 401 17.17 2.77 7.74
N GLY A 402 16.50 2.54 6.61
CA GLY A 402 15.32 1.66 6.53
C GLY A 402 15.64 0.22 6.88
N MET A 403 16.69 -0.35 6.29
CA MET A 403 17.07 -1.73 6.55
C MET A 403 17.39 -1.99 8.02
N ASN A 404 17.98 -1.01 8.73
CA ASN A 404 18.28 -1.15 10.16
C ASN A 404 17.01 -1.12 11.01
N VAL A 405 16.08 -0.18 10.76
CA VAL A 405 14.82 -0.11 11.52
C VAL A 405 13.97 -1.37 11.27
N PHE A 406 13.94 -1.89 10.05
CA PHE A 406 13.23 -3.12 9.70
C PHE A 406 13.83 -4.33 10.41
N ALA A 407 15.15 -4.46 10.39
CA ALA A 407 15.85 -5.58 11.02
C ALA A 407 15.68 -5.59 12.54
N ARG A 408 15.84 -4.43 13.21
CA ARG A 408 15.64 -4.32 14.65
C ARG A 408 14.21 -4.67 15.06
N GLY A 409 13.21 -4.18 14.33
CA GLY A 409 11.80 -4.53 14.57
C GLY A 409 11.51 -6.02 14.39
N ALA A 410 12.05 -6.67 13.35
CA ALA A 410 11.85 -8.10 13.11
C ALA A 410 12.55 -8.98 14.15
N LEU A 411 13.74 -8.61 14.60
CA LEU A 411 14.45 -9.32 15.67
C LEU A 411 13.75 -9.16 17.02
N MET A 412 13.21 -7.97 17.31
CA MET A 412 12.36 -7.76 18.50
C MET A 412 11.13 -8.66 18.47
N ALA A 413 10.45 -8.73 17.32
CA ALA A 413 9.28 -9.61 17.13
C ALA A 413 9.64 -11.08 17.33
N ALA A 414 10.79 -11.53 16.81
CA ALA A 414 11.28 -12.90 16.99
C ALA A 414 11.54 -13.21 18.48
N GLU A 415 12.19 -12.30 19.19
CA GLU A 415 12.48 -12.49 20.62
C GLU A 415 11.20 -12.50 21.47
N MET A 416 10.23 -11.64 21.15
CA MET A 416 8.90 -11.67 21.80
C MET A 416 8.19 -12.99 21.55
N ASP A 417 8.22 -13.51 20.33
CA ASP A 417 7.60 -14.79 19.97
C ASP A 417 8.25 -15.96 20.71
N ASP A 418 9.58 -16.01 20.74
CA ASP A 418 10.34 -17.05 21.46
C ASP A 418 9.99 -17.04 22.97
N ARG A 419 9.88 -15.86 23.60
CA ARG A 419 9.44 -15.73 24.98
C ARG A 419 7.99 -16.19 25.19
N ILE A 420 7.08 -15.73 24.35
CA ILE A 420 5.65 -16.10 24.46
C ILE A 420 5.50 -17.61 24.32
N ARG A 421 6.13 -18.21 23.32
CA ARG A 421 6.10 -19.67 23.14
C ARG A 421 6.69 -20.43 24.34
N SER A 422 7.83 -19.99 24.84
CA SER A 422 8.49 -20.64 25.98
C SER A 422 7.64 -20.57 27.25
N GLN A 423 7.13 -19.38 27.61
CA GLN A 423 6.37 -19.20 28.87
C GLN A 423 4.94 -19.75 28.79
N SER A 424 4.38 -19.88 27.59
CA SER A 424 3.05 -20.47 27.38
C SER A 424 3.11 -21.98 27.09
N GLU A 425 4.29 -22.63 27.19
CA GLU A 425 4.48 -24.03 26.82
C GLU A 425 4.02 -24.33 25.36
N GLY A 426 4.26 -23.40 24.45
CA GLY A 426 3.86 -23.49 23.06
C GLY A 426 2.38 -23.24 22.75
N LYS A 427 1.56 -22.93 23.78
CA LYS A 427 0.11 -22.70 23.61
C LYS A 427 -0.22 -21.35 22.96
N LYS A 428 0.69 -20.39 23.05
CA LYS A 428 0.58 -19.03 22.52
C LYS A 428 1.82 -18.65 21.75
N SER A 429 1.67 -17.64 20.88
CA SER A 429 2.72 -17.09 20.06
C SER A 429 2.47 -15.59 19.80
N LEU A 430 3.41 -14.89 19.19
CA LEU A 430 3.22 -13.50 18.75
C LEU A 430 2.03 -13.35 17.79
N ARG A 431 1.70 -14.40 17.03
CA ARG A 431 0.51 -14.49 16.18
C ARG A 431 -0.78 -14.18 16.96
N ASP A 432 -0.91 -14.71 18.19
CA ASP A 432 -2.10 -14.45 19.03
C ASP A 432 -2.17 -12.98 19.46
N ALA A 433 -1.01 -12.37 19.78
CA ALA A 433 -0.93 -10.95 20.13
C ALA A 433 -1.30 -10.06 18.94
N LEU A 434 -0.80 -10.34 17.74
CA LEU A 434 -1.11 -9.56 16.53
C LEU A 434 -2.57 -9.71 16.11
N ARG A 435 -3.15 -10.90 16.20
CA ARG A 435 -4.59 -11.12 15.98
C ARG A 435 -5.45 -10.35 16.98
N TRP A 436 -5.02 -10.27 18.22
CA TRP A 436 -5.72 -9.47 19.23
C TRP A 436 -5.65 -7.97 18.88
N LEU A 437 -4.45 -7.48 18.51
CA LEU A 437 -4.23 -6.08 18.14
C LEU A 437 -5.07 -5.68 16.92
N LEU A 438 -5.18 -6.54 15.91
CA LEU A 438 -6.03 -6.32 14.74
C LEU A 438 -7.50 -6.16 15.13
N ARG A 439 -8.02 -7.03 16.00
CA ARG A 439 -9.40 -6.90 16.52
C ARG A 439 -9.59 -5.61 17.31
N TRP A 440 -8.62 -5.25 18.15
CA TRP A 440 -8.66 -4.01 18.92
C TRP A 440 -8.67 -2.80 17.98
N SER A 441 -7.81 -2.76 16.97
CA SER A 441 -7.75 -1.68 15.96
C SER A 441 -9.06 -1.54 15.19
N ALA A 442 -9.66 -2.67 14.76
CA ALA A 442 -10.95 -2.68 14.07
C ALA A 442 -12.10 -2.12 14.93
N GLN A 443 -12.09 -2.44 16.24
CA GLN A 443 -13.12 -1.97 17.19
C GLN A 443 -12.95 -0.50 17.55
N ASN A 444 -11.72 -0.06 17.75
CA ASN A 444 -11.41 1.29 18.23
C ASN A 444 -11.20 2.31 17.11
N ARG A 445 -10.87 1.88 15.89
CA ARG A 445 -10.62 2.73 14.70
C ARG A 445 -9.62 3.86 14.96
N LYS A 446 -8.57 3.56 15.74
CA LYS A 446 -7.53 4.51 16.09
C LYS A 446 -6.15 3.84 16.10
N PRO A 447 -5.06 4.62 15.98
CA PRO A 447 -3.71 4.11 16.15
C PRO A 447 -3.50 3.56 17.57
N PHE A 448 -2.58 2.62 17.73
CA PHE A 448 -2.10 2.21 19.05
C PHE A 448 -0.97 3.13 19.52
N GLU A 449 -0.85 3.27 20.84
CA GLU A 449 0.32 3.84 21.51
C GLU A 449 1.38 2.76 21.72
N VAL A 450 2.65 3.10 21.54
CA VAL A 450 3.76 2.14 21.68
C VAL A 450 3.81 1.58 23.12
N GLU A 451 3.55 2.42 24.10
CA GLU A 451 3.54 2.10 25.52
C GLU A 451 2.43 1.10 25.89
N ASP A 452 1.37 1.02 25.10
CA ASP A 452 0.27 0.09 25.32
C ASP A 452 0.52 -1.32 24.75
N LEU A 453 1.47 -1.48 23.82
CA LEU A 453 1.73 -2.77 23.18
C LEU A 453 2.02 -3.92 24.17
N PRO A 454 2.86 -3.76 25.21
CA PRO A 454 3.09 -4.84 26.16
C PRO A 454 1.80 -5.27 26.87
N ARG A 455 0.96 -4.32 27.25
CA ARG A 455 -0.35 -4.61 27.90
C ARG A 455 -1.27 -5.36 26.93
N TYR A 456 -1.32 -4.98 25.65
CA TYR A 456 -2.11 -5.66 24.65
C TYR A 456 -1.62 -7.09 24.40
N PHE A 457 -0.30 -7.28 24.34
CA PHE A 457 0.31 -8.58 24.13
C PHE A 457 0.13 -9.50 25.35
N ALA A 458 0.30 -8.96 26.56
CA ALA A 458 0.01 -9.71 27.78
C ALA A 458 -1.46 -10.10 27.90
N THR A 459 -2.38 -9.22 27.51
CA THR A 459 -3.83 -9.54 27.47
C THR A 459 -4.13 -10.70 26.52
N ALA A 460 -3.45 -10.76 25.39
CA ALA A 460 -3.66 -11.79 24.36
C ALA A 460 -3.00 -13.14 24.71
N THR A 461 -1.85 -13.10 25.36
CA THR A 461 -0.96 -14.27 25.50
C THR A 461 -0.75 -14.71 26.96
N GLY A 462 -1.01 -13.85 27.94
CA GLY A 462 -0.68 -14.06 29.35
C GLY A 462 0.80 -13.82 29.68
N VAL A 463 1.60 -13.33 28.72
CA VAL A 463 3.06 -13.19 28.86
C VAL A 463 3.48 -11.73 28.76
N ASP A 464 4.29 -11.26 29.72
CA ASP A 464 4.88 -9.92 29.70
C ASP A 464 6.13 -9.88 28.80
N VAL A 465 6.15 -8.91 27.89
CA VAL A 465 7.26 -8.64 26.96
C VAL A 465 7.77 -7.19 27.07
N SER A 466 7.41 -6.49 28.15
CA SER A 466 7.70 -5.07 28.33
C SER A 466 9.20 -4.75 28.36
N ASP A 467 10.01 -5.63 28.95
CA ASP A 467 11.47 -5.49 29.00
C ASP A 467 12.13 -5.68 27.63
N ILE A 468 11.59 -6.58 26.79
CA ILE A 468 12.04 -6.75 25.40
C ILE A 468 11.78 -5.48 24.61
N LEU A 469 10.52 -4.98 24.65
CA LEU A 469 10.16 -3.73 23.95
C LEU A 469 11.07 -2.58 24.38
N ARG A 470 11.23 -2.37 25.69
CA ARG A 470 12.06 -1.28 26.22
C ARG A 470 13.51 -1.37 25.75
N ARG A 471 14.12 -2.54 25.80
CA ARG A 471 15.50 -2.75 25.38
C ARG A 471 15.72 -2.48 23.89
N TRP A 472 14.81 -2.92 23.02
CA TRP A 472 14.92 -2.74 21.60
C TRP A 472 14.59 -1.32 21.11
N ILE A 473 13.71 -0.61 21.86
CA ILE A 473 13.38 0.79 21.54
C ILE A 473 14.57 1.72 21.83
N GLU A 474 15.35 1.46 22.88
CA GLU A 474 16.54 2.24 23.23
C GLU A 474 17.67 2.11 22.17
N PRO A 475 18.62 3.05 22.13
CA PRO A 475 19.86 2.90 21.36
C PRO A 475 20.58 1.60 21.69
N LEU A 476 21.21 0.98 20.69
CA LEU A 476 22.01 -0.24 20.89
C LEU A 476 23.34 0.07 21.57
N ASP A 477 23.96 1.19 21.17
CA ASP A 477 25.17 1.72 21.78
C ASP A 477 24.80 2.94 22.63
N LYS A 478 25.16 2.89 23.93
CA LYS A 478 24.93 3.99 24.89
C LYS A 478 26.10 4.98 24.89
#